data_03d97d2f39baf5f1fcea2c2ab8873938
#
_entry.id   03d97d2f39baf5f1fcea2c2ab8873938
#
_cell.length_a   1.000
_cell.length_b   1.000
_cell.length_c   1.000
_cell.angle_alpha   90.00
_cell.angle_beta   90.00
_cell.angle_gamma   90.00
#
_symmetry.space_group_name_H-M   'P 1'
#
loop_
_entity.id
_entity.type
_entity.pdbx_description
1 polymer ?
#
loop_
_entity_poly.entity_id
_entity_poly.type
_entity_poly.pdbx_seq_one_letter_code
_entity_poly.pdbx_strand_id
1 'polypeptide(L)'
;MISLLAVLPNEFAGSAPLPELPEPLRLALQGANATVLGRATCHTLVQQASALAPQQALVHLPEPADQLPALVDALQAWGGAPPCALSLASAPLSGEQHEALAALGVHAWAPIDALDAVSLAALLTRAQARWQREAALRTELDALRTRMDERKWVDRAKGLLMSARGIGEDETFGLLRGAAMHANLRLGEVSRSVIEAAQWADAINRAGQLRMLSQRLVRVAAQLLSGIDVQRARVLRTQSTERVQQNLDHLGTLELGAAGVLALGEVQAAWSALATSLAARPAQQGLAEIDARGEALLSAAEAMTEALEASGARRALRIVNICGRQRMRAQRLAKDALLASIIAAEASRERLLPTMNEFEAALLELERAPLSSPEIRAALAAARDEWLRLVGGVQALDSPEGRATLVRSSEALVDSFERLTAWYEHSLQVIMS
;
A
#
# COMPACT_ATOMS: atom_id res chain seq x y z
N MET A 1 32.21 -34.51 16.29
CA MET A 1 32.40 -34.97 14.90
C MET A 1 31.75 -33.95 14.01
N ILE A 2 32.48 -33.32 13.09
CA ILE A 2 31.96 -32.24 12.22
C ILE A 2 31.32 -32.90 11.00
N SER A 3 30.03 -32.57 10.73
CA SER A 3 29.36 -33.02 9.51
C SER A 3 29.71 -32.11 8.33
N LEU A 4 30.18 -32.68 7.24
CA LEU A 4 30.81 -31.94 6.15
C LEU A 4 30.24 -32.33 4.79
N LEU A 5 30.00 -31.34 3.93
CA LEU A 5 29.77 -31.50 2.50
C LEU A 5 31.10 -31.29 1.77
N ALA A 6 31.59 -32.29 1.05
CA ALA A 6 32.78 -32.15 0.23
C ALA A 6 32.43 -31.70 -1.18
N VAL A 7 33.01 -30.58 -1.61
CA VAL A 7 32.74 -29.99 -2.95
C VAL A 7 33.99 -30.24 -3.82
N LEU A 8 33.74 -30.94 -4.93
CA LEU A 8 34.78 -31.35 -5.89
C LEU A 8 34.74 -30.43 -7.13
N PRO A 9 35.80 -30.43 -7.96
CA PRO A 9 35.84 -29.71 -9.22
C PRO A 9 34.68 -30.04 -10.17
N ASN A 10 34.32 -29.08 -11.01
CA ASN A 10 33.21 -29.24 -11.95
C ASN A 10 33.44 -30.21 -13.11
N GLU A 11 34.68 -30.60 -13.38
CA GLU A 11 34.99 -31.68 -14.37
C GLU A 11 34.28 -32.99 -14.05
N PHE A 12 33.82 -33.16 -12.80
CA PHE A 12 33.00 -34.30 -12.36
C PHE A 12 31.51 -34.03 -12.44
N ALA A 13 31.09 -32.88 -12.97
CA ALA A 13 29.66 -32.56 -13.15
C ALA A 13 29.06 -33.53 -14.16
N GLY A 14 27.97 -34.22 -13.75
CA GLY A 14 27.33 -35.26 -14.58
C GLY A 14 27.84 -36.69 -14.34
N SER A 15 28.91 -36.90 -13.55
CA SER A 15 29.35 -38.22 -13.11
C SER A 15 28.40 -38.72 -12.01
N ALA A 16 27.87 -39.94 -12.18
CA ALA A 16 27.04 -40.58 -11.15
C ALA A 16 27.54 -42.04 -10.95
N PRO A 17 28.15 -42.41 -9.80
CA PRO A 17 28.41 -41.55 -8.63
C PRO A 17 29.65 -40.64 -8.81
N LEU A 18 29.69 -39.51 -8.03
CA LEU A 18 30.89 -38.68 -7.96
C LEU A 18 32.12 -39.50 -7.47
N PRO A 19 33.32 -39.19 -7.97
CA PRO A 19 34.53 -39.94 -7.57
C PRO A 19 34.77 -39.85 -6.07
N GLU A 20 35.57 -40.80 -5.58
CA GLU A 20 36.06 -40.75 -4.19
C GLU A 20 36.97 -39.56 -3.98
N LEU A 21 37.01 -39.06 -2.72
CA LEU A 21 37.93 -37.99 -2.35
C LEU A 21 39.39 -38.43 -2.55
N PRO A 22 40.28 -37.55 -2.99
CA PRO A 22 41.71 -37.83 -3.04
C PRO A 22 42.21 -38.40 -1.72
N GLU A 23 43.07 -39.42 -1.79
CA GLU A 23 43.51 -40.12 -0.58
C GLU A 23 44.11 -39.20 0.48
N PRO A 24 44.96 -38.22 0.16
CA PRO A 24 45.48 -37.27 1.15
C PRO A 24 44.39 -36.51 1.89
N LEU A 25 43.34 -36.03 1.15
CA LEU A 25 42.22 -35.31 1.73
C LEU A 25 41.37 -36.24 2.62
N ARG A 26 41.17 -37.48 2.20
CA ARG A 26 40.41 -38.48 2.96
C ARG A 26 41.07 -38.80 4.29
N LEU A 27 42.41 -38.98 4.27
CA LEU A 27 43.19 -39.20 5.49
C LEU A 27 43.22 -38.01 6.41
N ALA A 28 43.36 -36.80 5.87
CA ALA A 28 43.28 -35.55 6.63
C ALA A 28 41.90 -35.36 7.30
N LEU A 29 40.81 -35.67 6.60
CA LEU A 29 39.42 -35.59 7.13
C LEU A 29 39.21 -36.60 8.27
N GLN A 30 39.71 -37.82 8.15
CA GLN A 30 39.62 -38.83 9.20
C GLN A 30 40.37 -38.36 10.46
N GLY A 31 41.60 -37.87 10.29
CA GLY A 31 42.42 -37.34 11.39
C GLY A 31 41.83 -36.04 12.01
N ALA A 32 41.09 -35.25 11.26
CA ALA A 32 40.41 -34.04 11.72
C ALA A 32 39.05 -34.32 12.40
N ASN A 33 38.65 -35.58 12.59
CA ASN A 33 37.35 -35.98 13.17
C ASN A 33 36.15 -35.40 12.41
N ALA A 34 36.23 -35.35 11.08
CA ALA A 34 35.19 -34.85 10.20
C ALA A 34 34.52 -36.01 9.44
N THR A 35 33.17 -35.99 9.37
CA THR A 35 32.37 -36.97 8.65
C THR A 35 31.78 -36.35 7.41
N VAL A 36 32.06 -36.90 6.24
CA VAL A 36 31.51 -36.47 4.97
C VAL A 36 30.08 -37.02 4.82
N LEU A 37 29.09 -36.13 4.82
CA LEU A 37 27.68 -36.47 4.62
C LEU A 37 27.34 -36.72 3.15
N GLY A 38 28.03 -36.03 2.26
CA GLY A 38 27.83 -36.13 0.82
C GLY A 38 28.91 -35.42 0.02
N ARG A 39 28.84 -35.58 -1.29
CA ARG A 39 29.74 -34.93 -2.25
C ARG A 39 28.94 -34.09 -3.22
N ALA A 40 29.48 -32.95 -3.62
CA ALA A 40 28.87 -32.03 -4.58
C ALA A 40 29.93 -31.53 -5.57
N THR A 41 29.48 -30.92 -6.66
CA THR A 41 30.30 -30.04 -7.49
C THR A 41 29.86 -28.59 -7.23
N CYS A 42 30.60 -27.59 -7.72
CA CYS A 42 30.18 -26.20 -7.59
C CYS A 42 28.75 -25.97 -8.10
N HIS A 43 28.35 -26.61 -9.20
CA HIS A 43 26.98 -26.50 -9.76
C HIS A 43 25.88 -27.09 -8.85
N THR A 44 26.21 -28.15 -8.09
CA THR A 44 25.22 -28.81 -7.21
C THR A 44 25.36 -28.39 -5.73
N LEU A 45 26.35 -27.54 -5.41
CA LEU A 45 26.67 -27.09 -4.04
C LEU A 45 25.42 -26.55 -3.31
N VAL A 46 24.67 -25.61 -3.93
CA VAL A 46 23.50 -24.98 -3.33
C VAL A 46 22.42 -26.01 -3.00
N GLN A 47 22.12 -26.89 -3.95
CA GLN A 47 21.11 -27.94 -3.81
C GLN A 47 21.49 -28.96 -2.74
N GLN A 48 22.74 -29.44 -2.76
CA GLN A 48 23.23 -30.45 -1.80
C GLN A 48 23.37 -29.87 -0.40
N ALA A 49 23.83 -28.63 -0.25
CA ALA A 49 23.89 -27.97 1.04
C ALA A 49 22.51 -27.80 1.66
N SER A 50 21.48 -27.46 0.85
CA SER A 50 20.09 -27.36 1.32
C SER A 50 19.50 -28.72 1.70
N ALA A 51 19.81 -29.79 0.95
CA ALA A 51 19.25 -31.12 1.18
C ALA A 51 19.91 -31.83 2.39
N LEU A 52 21.22 -31.69 2.56
CA LEU A 52 21.98 -32.40 3.61
C LEU A 52 22.15 -31.59 4.90
N ALA A 53 21.92 -30.28 4.86
CA ALA A 53 22.10 -29.34 5.96
C ALA A 53 23.45 -29.58 6.73
N PRO A 54 24.62 -29.58 6.06
CA PRO A 54 25.88 -29.83 6.68
C PRO A 54 26.26 -28.70 7.64
N GLN A 55 27.05 -29.01 8.68
CA GLN A 55 27.65 -27.97 9.53
C GLN A 55 28.68 -27.12 8.79
N GLN A 56 29.38 -27.73 7.84
CA GLN A 56 30.39 -27.07 7.03
C GLN A 56 30.42 -27.63 5.60
N ALA A 57 30.91 -26.80 4.66
CA ALA A 57 31.29 -27.27 3.34
C ALA A 57 32.76 -27.01 3.11
N LEU A 58 33.46 -28.01 2.60
CA LEU A 58 34.86 -27.92 2.18
C LEU A 58 34.93 -28.01 0.66
N VAL A 59 35.35 -26.93 0.04
CA VAL A 59 35.58 -26.85 -1.39
C VAL A 59 37.03 -27.22 -1.68
N HIS A 60 37.24 -28.17 -2.54
CA HIS A 60 38.56 -28.67 -2.97
C HIS A 60 38.77 -28.30 -4.43
N LEU A 61 39.62 -27.30 -4.71
CA LEU A 61 39.95 -26.82 -6.05
C LEU A 61 41.45 -26.86 -6.32
N PRO A 62 41.96 -27.96 -6.86
CA PRO A 62 43.39 -28.09 -7.17
C PRO A 62 43.87 -27.11 -8.26
N GLU A 63 43.01 -26.77 -9.22
CA GLU A 63 43.27 -25.86 -10.34
C GLU A 63 42.35 -24.65 -10.29
N PRO A 64 42.62 -23.65 -9.43
CA PRO A 64 41.69 -22.53 -9.23
C PRO A 64 41.47 -21.69 -10.48
N ALA A 65 42.42 -21.58 -11.41
CA ALA A 65 42.30 -20.76 -12.62
C ALA A 65 41.03 -21.11 -13.44
N ASP A 66 40.75 -22.40 -13.59
CA ASP A 66 39.62 -22.88 -14.39
C ASP A 66 38.35 -23.14 -13.54
N GLN A 67 38.49 -23.32 -12.24
CA GLN A 67 37.42 -23.79 -11.37
C GLN A 67 36.76 -22.67 -10.52
N LEU A 68 37.47 -21.56 -10.29
CA LEU A 68 36.93 -20.42 -9.52
C LEU A 68 35.71 -19.78 -10.09
N PRO A 69 35.52 -19.56 -11.41
CA PRO A 69 34.33 -18.95 -11.95
C PRO A 69 33.05 -19.69 -11.54
N ALA A 70 33.07 -21.03 -11.64
CA ALA A 70 31.93 -21.85 -11.24
C ALA A 70 31.63 -21.83 -9.74
N LEU A 71 32.66 -21.70 -8.89
CA LEU A 71 32.48 -21.50 -7.47
C LEU A 71 31.88 -20.12 -7.19
N VAL A 72 32.36 -19.07 -7.85
CA VAL A 72 31.86 -17.70 -7.71
C VAL A 72 30.36 -17.65 -8.07
N ASP A 73 29.96 -18.23 -9.21
CA ASP A 73 28.58 -18.31 -9.64
C ASP A 73 27.68 -19.03 -8.60
N ALA A 74 28.16 -20.16 -8.07
CA ALA A 74 27.46 -20.90 -7.03
C ALA A 74 27.30 -20.10 -5.74
N LEU A 75 28.31 -19.36 -5.31
CA LEU A 75 28.28 -18.54 -4.09
C LEU A 75 27.42 -17.29 -4.25
N GLN A 76 27.34 -16.72 -5.44
CA GLN A 76 26.44 -15.60 -5.73
C GLN A 76 24.98 -15.95 -5.48
N ALA A 77 24.57 -17.20 -5.72
CA ALA A 77 23.23 -17.67 -5.42
C ALA A 77 22.86 -17.60 -3.92
N TRP A 78 23.83 -17.57 -3.03
CA TRP A 78 23.62 -17.36 -1.59
C TRP A 78 23.68 -15.88 -1.15
N GLY A 79 23.97 -14.96 -2.07
CA GLY A 79 24.04 -13.53 -1.76
C GLY A 79 25.05 -13.16 -0.68
N GLY A 80 26.18 -13.90 -0.59
CA GLY A 80 27.22 -13.71 0.43
C GLY A 80 26.86 -14.23 1.82
N ALA A 81 25.77 -15.01 1.96
CA ALA A 81 25.32 -15.57 3.23
C ALA A 81 25.12 -17.10 3.17
N PRO A 82 26.20 -17.89 3.05
CA PRO A 82 26.09 -19.35 3.00
C PRO A 82 25.43 -19.91 4.27
N PRO A 83 24.62 -20.99 4.15
CA PRO A 83 23.89 -21.58 5.27
C PRO A 83 24.77 -22.31 6.27
N CYS A 84 26.02 -22.58 5.90
CA CYS A 84 27.02 -23.24 6.75
C CYS A 84 28.40 -22.62 6.57
N ALA A 85 29.33 -22.96 7.43
CA ALA A 85 30.72 -22.51 7.30
C ALA A 85 31.36 -23.08 6.02
N LEU A 86 31.97 -22.21 5.22
CA LEU A 86 32.60 -22.56 3.95
C LEU A 86 34.12 -22.44 4.04
N SER A 87 34.82 -23.55 3.80
CA SER A 87 36.27 -23.63 3.74
C SER A 87 36.72 -23.93 2.32
N LEU A 88 37.80 -23.34 1.89
CA LEU A 88 38.42 -23.58 0.59
C LEU A 88 39.84 -24.15 0.76
N ALA A 89 40.09 -25.25 0.08
CA ALA A 89 41.40 -25.82 -0.13
C ALA A 89 41.75 -25.73 -1.61
N SER A 90 42.78 -24.96 -1.97
CA SER A 90 43.16 -24.73 -3.36
C SER A 90 44.67 -24.54 -3.52
N ALA A 91 45.18 -24.54 -4.75
CA ALA A 91 46.46 -23.95 -5.07
C ALA A 91 46.49 -22.44 -4.66
N PRO A 92 47.66 -21.79 -4.60
CA PRO A 92 47.81 -20.40 -4.18
C PRO A 92 46.89 -19.45 -4.99
N LEU A 93 46.25 -18.53 -4.28
CA LEU A 93 45.32 -17.51 -4.83
C LEU A 93 46.00 -16.14 -4.80
N SER A 94 45.60 -15.26 -5.73
CA SER A 94 45.97 -13.85 -5.68
C SER A 94 45.23 -13.10 -4.56
N GLY A 95 45.73 -11.92 -4.15
CA GLY A 95 45.04 -11.07 -3.16
C GLY A 95 43.61 -10.73 -3.57
N GLU A 96 43.40 -10.36 -4.84
CA GLU A 96 42.08 -10.04 -5.39
C GLU A 96 41.09 -11.23 -5.32
N GLN A 97 41.60 -12.45 -5.61
CA GLN A 97 40.81 -13.66 -5.50
C GLN A 97 40.41 -13.96 -4.05
N HIS A 98 41.32 -13.75 -3.09
CA HIS A 98 41.00 -13.88 -1.67
C HIS A 98 39.93 -12.92 -1.21
N GLU A 99 40.02 -11.63 -1.59
CA GLU A 99 39.02 -10.61 -1.25
C GLU A 99 37.63 -10.94 -1.86
N ALA A 100 37.63 -11.31 -3.15
CA ALA A 100 36.39 -11.69 -3.84
C ALA A 100 35.69 -12.88 -3.19
N LEU A 101 36.46 -13.95 -2.87
CA LEU A 101 35.91 -15.13 -2.22
C LEU A 101 35.46 -14.86 -0.78
N ALA A 102 36.19 -14.03 -0.04
CA ALA A 102 35.76 -13.61 1.31
C ALA A 102 34.45 -12.79 1.26
N ALA A 103 34.29 -11.90 0.29
CA ALA A 103 33.05 -11.15 0.09
C ALA A 103 31.85 -12.06 -0.27
N LEU A 104 32.11 -13.20 -0.92
CA LEU A 104 31.12 -14.21 -1.26
C LEU A 104 30.86 -15.24 -0.14
N GLY A 105 31.50 -15.10 1.01
CA GLY A 105 31.24 -15.93 2.18
C GLY A 105 32.17 -17.15 2.32
N VAL A 106 33.35 -17.18 1.70
CA VAL A 106 34.39 -18.14 2.02
C VAL A 106 35.06 -17.72 3.34
N HIS A 107 34.87 -18.50 4.38
CA HIS A 107 35.29 -18.15 5.75
C HIS A 107 36.75 -18.48 6.08
N ALA A 108 37.34 -19.48 5.41
CA ALA A 108 38.74 -19.82 5.57
C ALA A 108 39.31 -20.46 4.31
N TRP A 109 40.61 -20.26 4.10
CA TRP A 109 41.35 -20.83 3.00
C TRP A 109 42.64 -21.47 3.52
N ALA A 110 43.08 -22.54 2.89
CA ALA A 110 44.42 -23.14 3.05
C ALA A 110 44.96 -23.70 1.73
N PRO A 111 46.28 -23.67 1.54
CA PRO A 111 46.91 -24.29 0.38
C PRO A 111 46.74 -25.82 0.45
N ILE A 112 46.43 -26.43 -0.70
CA ILE A 112 46.11 -27.85 -0.80
C ILE A 112 47.29 -28.73 -0.39
N ASP A 113 48.53 -28.29 -0.72
CA ASP A 113 49.78 -29.02 -0.45
C ASP A 113 50.13 -29.05 1.05
N ALA A 114 49.55 -28.20 1.86
CA ALA A 114 49.77 -28.11 3.30
C ALA A 114 48.65 -28.77 4.14
N LEU A 115 47.71 -29.50 3.51
CA LEU A 115 46.57 -30.12 4.17
C LEU A 115 46.91 -31.46 4.79
N ASP A 116 47.38 -31.42 6.04
CA ASP A 116 47.38 -32.57 6.94
C ASP A 116 46.18 -32.54 7.90
N ALA A 117 46.05 -33.53 8.76
CA ALA A 117 44.94 -33.61 9.72
C ALA A 117 44.88 -32.42 10.69
N VAL A 118 46.02 -31.85 11.07
CA VAL A 118 46.09 -30.73 12.03
C VAL A 118 45.74 -29.43 11.35
N SER A 119 46.29 -29.15 10.16
CA SER A 119 46.03 -27.96 9.38
C SER A 119 44.56 -27.93 8.89
N LEU A 120 44.01 -29.07 8.49
CA LEU A 120 42.57 -29.17 8.12
C LEU A 120 41.66 -28.93 9.32
N ALA A 121 41.95 -29.53 10.48
CA ALA A 121 41.16 -29.24 11.70
C ALA A 121 41.18 -27.76 12.07
N ALA A 122 42.36 -27.11 11.95
CA ALA A 122 42.52 -25.69 12.19
C ALA A 122 41.76 -24.84 11.15
N LEU A 123 41.74 -25.23 9.86
CA LEU A 123 40.99 -24.59 8.79
C LEU A 123 39.48 -24.61 9.08
N LEU A 124 38.95 -25.82 9.37
CA LEU A 124 37.52 -26.01 9.69
C LEU A 124 37.10 -25.25 10.94
N THR A 125 37.95 -25.26 11.99
CA THR A 125 37.69 -24.53 13.23
C THR A 125 37.63 -23.01 12.99
N ARG A 126 38.58 -22.46 12.21
CA ARG A 126 38.59 -21.03 11.85
C ARG A 126 37.37 -20.64 11.01
N ALA A 127 37.03 -21.46 10.02
CA ALA A 127 35.86 -21.23 9.20
C ALA A 127 34.57 -21.20 10.03
N GLN A 128 34.42 -22.17 10.94
CA GLN A 128 33.25 -22.24 11.82
C GLN A 128 33.17 -21.02 12.75
N ALA A 129 34.24 -20.62 13.38
CA ALA A 129 34.24 -19.46 14.27
C ALA A 129 33.90 -18.16 13.53
N ARG A 130 34.43 -17.99 12.31
CA ARG A 130 34.14 -16.82 11.48
C ARG A 130 32.68 -16.80 11.03
N TRP A 131 32.16 -17.92 10.52
CA TRP A 131 30.76 -18.05 10.12
C TRP A 131 29.80 -17.78 11.28
N GLN A 132 30.06 -18.35 12.47
CA GLN A 132 29.22 -18.10 13.67
C GLN A 132 29.20 -16.63 14.03
N ARG A 133 30.34 -15.94 13.98
CA ARG A 133 30.43 -14.52 14.26
C ARG A 133 29.65 -13.70 13.24
N GLU A 134 29.79 -14.00 11.96
CA GLU A 134 29.07 -13.31 10.89
C GLU A 134 27.55 -13.57 10.96
N ALA A 135 27.14 -14.81 11.24
CA ALA A 135 25.73 -15.15 11.44
C ALA A 135 25.13 -14.42 12.64
N ALA A 136 25.86 -14.31 13.76
CA ALA A 136 25.43 -13.56 14.94
C ALA A 136 25.27 -12.06 14.61
N LEU A 137 26.23 -11.45 13.91
CA LEU A 137 26.13 -10.04 13.49
C LEU A 137 24.97 -9.79 12.54
N ARG A 138 24.70 -10.70 11.59
CA ARG A 138 23.53 -10.60 10.71
C ARG A 138 22.24 -10.64 11.52
N THR A 139 22.11 -11.59 12.44
CA THR A 139 20.93 -11.69 13.32
C THR A 139 20.73 -10.41 14.15
N GLU A 140 21.82 -9.84 14.68
CA GLU A 140 21.76 -8.58 15.43
C GLU A 140 21.34 -7.41 14.54
N LEU A 141 21.90 -7.29 13.33
CA LEU A 141 21.50 -6.27 12.35
C LEU A 141 20.04 -6.37 11.98
N ASP A 142 19.53 -7.57 11.73
CA ASP A 142 18.11 -7.77 11.38
C ASP A 142 17.21 -7.46 12.57
N ALA A 143 17.61 -7.80 13.78
CA ALA A 143 16.88 -7.41 15.00
C ALA A 143 16.86 -5.89 15.21
N LEU A 144 17.97 -5.20 14.94
CA LEU A 144 18.04 -3.73 15.00
C LEU A 144 17.17 -3.07 13.92
N ARG A 145 17.22 -3.57 12.68
CA ARG A 145 16.35 -3.09 11.60
C ARG A 145 14.87 -3.22 11.95
N THR A 146 14.47 -4.39 12.44
CA THR A 146 13.10 -4.66 12.88
C THR A 146 12.66 -3.67 13.97
N ARG A 147 13.52 -3.43 15.00
CA ARG A 147 13.21 -2.45 16.05
C ARG A 147 13.10 -1.01 15.53
N MET A 148 13.96 -0.64 14.59
CA MET A 148 13.89 0.69 13.96
C MET A 148 12.60 0.87 13.16
N ASP A 149 12.17 -0.15 12.43
CA ASP A 149 10.93 -0.11 11.65
C ASP A 149 9.71 -0.11 12.57
N GLU A 150 9.70 -0.92 13.63
CA GLU A 150 8.64 -0.86 14.67
C GLU A 150 8.53 0.55 15.27
N ARG A 151 9.65 1.21 15.58
CA ARG A 151 9.64 2.57 16.11
C ARG A 151 9.04 3.58 15.12
N LYS A 152 9.42 3.50 13.83
CA LYS A 152 8.83 4.35 12.78
C LYS A 152 7.31 4.19 12.69
N TRP A 153 6.82 2.94 12.79
CA TRP A 153 5.37 2.68 12.78
C TRP A 153 4.68 3.30 14.00
N VAL A 154 5.26 3.15 15.20
CA VAL A 154 4.72 3.75 16.43
C VAL A 154 4.69 5.28 16.33
N ASP A 155 5.78 5.92 15.88
CA ASP A 155 5.83 7.38 15.76
C ASP A 155 4.85 7.90 14.72
N ARG A 156 4.67 7.20 13.61
CA ARG A 156 3.67 7.56 12.58
C ARG A 156 2.24 7.38 13.08
N ALA A 157 1.94 6.28 13.78
CA ALA A 157 0.62 6.06 14.38
C ALA A 157 0.30 7.11 15.44
N LYS A 158 1.28 7.48 16.29
CA LYS A 158 1.14 8.60 17.24
C LYS A 158 0.78 9.89 16.51
N GLY A 159 1.53 10.27 15.49
CA GLY A 159 1.26 11.48 14.70
C GLY A 159 -0.14 11.52 14.11
N LEU A 160 -0.62 10.40 13.55
CA LEU A 160 -1.97 10.27 13.02
C LEU A 160 -3.04 10.44 14.11
N LEU A 161 -2.90 9.74 15.25
CA LEU A 161 -3.86 9.81 16.35
C LEU A 161 -3.86 11.18 17.04
N MET A 162 -2.69 11.79 17.24
CA MET A 162 -2.57 13.15 17.79
C MET A 162 -3.29 14.16 16.90
N SER A 163 -3.06 14.08 15.58
CA SER A 163 -3.73 14.96 14.61
C SER A 163 -5.24 14.73 14.56
N ALA A 164 -5.67 13.47 14.62
CA ALA A 164 -7.08 13.11 14.53
C ALA A 164 -7.88 13.42 15.80
N ARG A 165 -7.26 13.31 16.98
CA ARG A 165 -7.93 13.47 18.30
C ARG A 165 -7.64 14.77 19.01
N GLY A 166 -6.63 15.52 18.59
CA GLY A 166 -6.18 16.71 19.31
C GLY A 166 -5.62 16.41 20.71
N ILE A 167 -5.14 15.18 20.96
CA ILE A 167 -4.59 14.70 22.24
C ILE A 167 -3.07 14.78 22.24
N GLY A 168 -2.49 14.77 23.44
CA GLY A 168 -1.05 14.80 23.64
C GLY A 168 -0.35 13.48 23.31
N GLU A 169 0.99 13.53 23.21
CA GLU A 169 1.81 12.38 22.86
C GLU A 169 1.70 11.24 23.87
N ASP A 170 1.73 11.57 25.18
CA ASP A 170 1.66 10.58 26.26
C ASP A 170 0.31 9.84 26.28
N GLU A 171 -0.79 10.56 26.06
CA GLU A 171 -2.12 10.00 26.00
C GLU A 171 -2.26 9.08 24.77
N THR A 172 -1.76 9.52 23.61
CA THR A 172 -1.74 8.73 22.38
C THR A 172 -0.94 7.44 22.55
N PHE A 173 0.23 7.53 23.17
CA PHE A 173 1.05 6.36 23.45
C PHE A 173 0.36 5.39 24.41
N GLY A 174 -0.32 5.93 25.45
CA GLY A 174 -1.15 5.17 26.38
C GLY A 174 -2.25 4.37 25.67
N LEU A 175 -2.94 4.98 24.69
CA LEU A 175 -3.98 4.34 23.88
C LEU A 175 -3.42 3.20 23.04
N LEU A 176 -2.33 3.44 22.29
CA LEU A 176 -1.69 2.39 21.46
C LEU A 176 -1.21 1.22 22.33
N ARG A 177 -0.64 1.50 23.50
CA ARG A 177 -0.17 0.48 24.44
C ARG A 177 -1.34 -0.31 25.04
N GLY A 178 -2.43 0.38 25.41
CA GLY A 178 -3.66 -0.25 25.91
C GLY A 178 -4.24 -1.22 24.87
N ALA A 179 -4.39 -0.78 23.63
CA ALA A 179 -4.86 -1.59 22.53
C ALA A 179 -3.96 -2.82 22.29
N ALA A 180 -2.63 -2.64 22.33
CA ALA A 180 -1.66 -3.73 22.16
C ALA A 180 -1.80 -4.79 23.27
N MET A 181 -1.97 -4.35 24.52
CA MET A 181 -2.17 -5.24 25.68
C MET A 181 -3.49 -6.01 25.56
N HIS A 182 -4.60 -5.35 25.22
CA HIS A 182 -5.91 -5.99 25.05
C HIS A 182 -5.94 -7.01 23.91
N ALA A 183 -5.29 -6.69 22.79
CA ALA A 183 -5.22 -7.56 21.63
C ALA A 183 -4.15 -8.67 21.75
N ASN A 184 -3.28 -8.62 22.77
CA ASN A 184 -2.10 -9.47 22.92
C ASN A 184 -1.18 -9.42 21.70
N LEU A 185 -1.00 -8.22 21.14
CA LEU A 185 -0.15 -7.91 19.99
C LEU A 185 1.04 -7.04 20.40
N ARG A 186 2.06 -6.97 19.54
CA ARG A 186 3.16 -6.02 19.71
C ARG A 186 2.69 -4.60 19.39
N LEU A 187 3.27 -3.61 20.04
CA LEU A 187 2.94 -2.20 19.82
C LEU A 187 3.13 -1.78 18.35
N GLY A 188 4.17 -2.28 17.68
CA GLY A 188 4.42 -2.05 16.26
C GLY A 188 3.33 -2.63 15.35
N GLU A 189 2.78 -3.80 15.67
CA GLU A 189 1.70 -4.45 14.92
C GLU A 189 0.40 -3.65 15.01
N VAL A 190 0.03 -3.22 16.23
CA VAL A 190 -1.14 -2.35 16.42
C VAL A 190 -0.95 -1.01 15.72
N SER A 191 0.24 -0.43 15.83
CA SER A 191 0.55 0.85 15.15
C SER A 191 0.43 0.73 13.63
N ARG A 192 0.90 -0.38 13.05
CA ARG A 192 0.72 -0.67 11.63
C ARG A 192 -0.76 -0.79 11.26
N SER A 193 -1.54 -1.55 12.03
CA SER A 193 -2.98 -1.70 11.78
C SER A 193 -3.73 -0.36 11.85
N VAL A 194 -3.37 0.53 12.76
CA VAL A 194 -3.93 1.89 12.85
C VAL A 194 -3.60 2.70 11.59
N ILE A 195 -2.36 2.63 11.11
CA ILE A 195 -1.95 3.35 9.90
C ILE A 195 -2.66 2.81 8.66
N GLU A 196 -2.72 1.49 8.52
CA GLU A 196 -3.43 0.83 7.42
C GLU A 196 -4.91 1.20 7.41
N ALA A 197 -5.57 1.16 8.58
CA ALA A 197 -6.98 1.56 8.70
C ALA A 197 -7.20 3.03 8.30
N ALA A 198 -6.30 3.94 8.71
CA ALA A 198 -6.37 5.36 8.34
C ALA A 198 -6.15 5.57 6.84
N GLN A 199 -5.23 4.84 6.21
CA GLN A 199 -4.98 4.89 4.77
C GLN A 199 -6.19 4.42 3.97
N TRP A 200 -6.83 3.31 4.39
CA TRP A 200 -8.04 2.82 3.74
C TRP A 200 -9.22 3.79 3.90
N ALA A 201 -9.40 4.41 5.06
CA ALA A 201 -10.43 5.41 5.28
C ALA A 201 -10.23 6.64 4.37
N ASP A 202 -9.00 7.14 4.23
CA ASP A 202 -8.67 8.23 3.29
C ASP A 202 -8.90 7.83 1.84
N ALA A 203 -8.53 6.61 1.44
CA ALA A 203 -8.77 6.10 0.09
C ALA A 203 -10.26 6.06 -0.26
N ILE A 204 -11.09 5.53 0.64
CA ILE A 204 -12.55 5.48 0.46
C ILE A 204 -13.16 6.90 0.41
N ASN A 205 -12.70 7.81 1.26
CA ASN A 205 -13.17 9.19 1.23
C ASN A 205 -12.79 9.88 -0.10
N ARG A 206 -11.58 9.68 -0.62
CA ARG A 206 -11.13 10.22 -1.92
C ARG A 206 -11.92 9.64 -3.09
N ALA A 207 -12.15 8.33 -3.12
CA ALA A 207 -13.04 7.70 -4.09
C ALA A 207 -14.46 8.26 -3.99
N GLY A 208 -14.96 8.44 -2.76
CA GLY A 208 -16.25 9.10 -2.51
C GLY A 208 -16.31 10.56 -2.98
N GLN A 209 -15.20 11.30 -2.88
CA GLN A 209 -15.10 12.65 -3.43
C GLN A 209 -15.19 12.67 -4.96
N LEU A 210 -14.66 11.66 -5.66
CA LEU A 210 -14.78 11.55 -7.12
C LEU A 210 -16.24 11.47 -7.57
N ARG A 211 -17.10 10.78 -6.82
CA ARG A 211 -18.56 10.74 -7.06
C ARG A 211 -19.17 12.15 -7.01
N MET A 212 -18.85 12.92 -5.99
CA MET A 212 -19.34 14.29 -5.84
C MET A 212 -18.77 15.21 -6.93
N LEU A 213 -17.46 15.10 -7.22
CA LEU A 213 -16.79 15.93 -8.21
C LEU A 213 -17.31 15.70 -9.63
N SER A 214 -17.69 14.45 -9.99
CA SER A 214 -18.32 14.15 -11.27
C SER A 214 -19.59 14.96 -11.47
N GLN A 215 -20.47 15.02 -10.47
CA GLN A 215 -21.73 15.75 -10.52
C GLN A 215 -21.53 17.27 -10.43
N ARG A 216 -20.57 17.72 -9.60
CA ARG A 216 -20.20 19.14 -9.47
C ARG A 216 -19.70 19.72 -10.79
N LEU A 217 -18.83 19.01 -11.52
CA LEU A 217 -18.26 19.49 -12.78
C LEU A 217 -19.33 19.68 -13.85
N VAL A 218 -20.29 18.76 -13.97
CA VAL A 218 -21.42 18.89 -14.89
C VAL A 218 -22.32 20.04 -14.47
N ARG A 219 -22.66 20.15 -13.17
CA ARG A 219 -23.44 21.28 -12.63
C ARG A 219 -22.77 22.61 -12.92
N VAL A 220 -21.45 22.73 -12.72
CA VAL A 220 -20.69 23.96 -12.99
C VAL A 220 -20.70 24.30 -14.47
N ALA A 221 -20.63 23.30 -15.38
CA ALA A 221 -20.78 23.54 -16.81
C ALA A 221 -22.15 24.12 -17.14
N ALA A 222 -23.23 23.58 -16.59
CA ALA A 222 -24.59 24.09 -16.73
C ALA A 222 -24.75 25.51 -16.12
N GLN A 223 -24.14 25.76 -14.95
CA GLN A 223 -24.13 27.05 -14.28
C GLN A 223 -23.45 28.14 -15.12
N LEU A 224 -22.32 27.83 -15.75
CA LEU A 224 -21.62 28.75 -16.65
C LEU A 224 -22.45 29.13 -17.86
N LEU A 225 -23.20 28.18 -18.44
CA LEU A 225 -24.11 28.44 -19.54
C LEU A 225 -25.31 29.31 -19.12
N SER A 226 -25.80 29.12 -17.91
CA SER A 226 -26.92 29.90 -17.36
C SER A 226 -26.53 31.30 -16.89
N GLY A 227 -25.22 31.64 -16.92
CA GLY A 227 -24.75 32.93 -16.45
C GLY A 227 -24.82 33.15 -14.93
N ILE A 228 -25.02 32.08 -14.14
CA ILE A 228 -25.20 32.16 -12.69
C ILE A 228 -23.81 32.21 -12.02
N ASP A 229 -23.47 33.33 -11.36
CA ASP A 229 -22.25 33.52 -10.59
C ASP A 229 -21.00 32.99 -11.34
N VAL A 230 -20.80 33.48 -12.55
CA VAL A 230 -19.84 32.98 -13.54
C VAL A 230 -18.40 32.96 -12.99
N GLN A 231 -18.01 33.95 -12.18
CA GLN A 231 -16.66 34.02 -11.63
C GLN A 231 -16.41 32.89 -10.62
N ARG A 232 -17.34 32.69 -9.71
CA ARG A 232 -17.29 31.60 -8.75
C ARG A 232 -17.34 30.23 -9.43
N ALA A 233 -18.16 30.08 -10.47
CA ALA A 233 -18.24 28.85 -11.26
C ALA A 233 -16.90 28.51 -11.95
N ARG A 234 -16.18 29.51 -12.48
CA ARG A 234 -14.84 29.28 -13.07
C ARG A 234 -13.83 28.81 -12.04
N VAL A 235 -13.80 29.45 -10.87
CA VAL A 235 -12.91 29.03 -9.76
C VAL A 235 -13.23 27.60 -9.32
N LEU A 236 -14.51 27.28 -9.10
CA LEU A 236 -14.95 25.95 -8.72
C LEU A 236 -14.61 24.87 -9.75
N ARG A 237 -14.69 25.22 -11.06
CA ARG A 237 -14.29 24.30 -12.13
C ARG A 237 -12.81 23.95 -12.01
N THR A 238 -11.93 24.95 -11.89
CA THR A 238 -10.49 24.74 -11.76
C THR A 238 -10.18 23.92 -10.51
N GLN A 239 -10.68 24.32 -9.34
CA GLN A 239 -10.47 23.60 -8.09
C GLN A 239 -10.97 22.17 -8.15
N SER A 240 -12.14 21.93 -8.76
CA SER A 240 -12.70 20.57 -8.88
C SER A 240 -11.87 19.70 -9.82
N THR A 241 -11.37 20.25 -10.92
CA THR A 241 -10.47 19.53 -11.85
C THR A 241 -9.18 19.14 -11.17
N GLU A 242 -8.54 20.08 -10.47
CA GLU A 242 -7.32 19.82 -9.69
C GLU A 242 -7.54 18.78 -8.61
N ARG A 243 -8.68 18.84 -7.91
CA ARG A 243 -9.01 17.87 -6.86
C ARG A 243 -9.25 16.46 -7.41
N VAL A 244 -9.87 16.31 -8.59
CA VAL A 244 -9.98 15.01 -9.26
C VAL A 244 -8.59 14.44 -9.51
N GLN A 245 -7.68 15.23 -10.11
CA GLN A 245 -6.32 14.77 -10.40
C GLN A 245 -5.56 14.37 -9.13
N GLN A 246 -5.59 15.21 -8.09
CA GLN A 246 -4.99 14.92 -6.78
C GLN A 246 -5.50 13.62 -6.16
N ASN A 247 -6.82 13.35 -6.25
CA ASN A 247 -7.40 12.12 -5.73
C ASN A 247 -6.95 10.90 -6.54
N LEU A 248 -6.90 11.00 -7.87
CA LEU A 248 -6.41 9.91 -8.73
C LEU A 248 -4.94 9.62 -8.51
N ASP A 249 -4.10 10.66 -8.42
CA ASP A 249 -2.67 10.52 -8.15
C ASP A 249 -2.44 9.82 -6.80
N HIS A 250 -3.16 10.25 -5.76
CA HIS A 250 -3.06 9.63 -4.44
C HIS A 250 -3.51 8.17 -4.45
N LEU A 251 -4.68 7.86 -5.04
CA LEU A 251 -5.17 6.49 -5.14
C LEU A 251 -4.18 5.59 -5.91
N GLY A 252 -3.48 6.13 -6.91
CA GLY A 252 -2.43 5.45 -7.66
C GLY A 252 -1.16 5.14 -6.86
N THR A 253 -0.93 5.79 -5.71
CA THR A 253 0.21 5.48 -4.82
C THR A 253 -0.06 4.34 -3.85
N LEU A 254 -1.30 3.85 -3.76
CA LEU A 254 -1.70 2.81 -2.82
C LEU A 254 -1.50 1.41 -3.41
N GLU A 255 -1.16 0.45 -2.56
CA GLU A 255 -1.12 -0.97 -2.93
C GLU A 255 -2.55 -1.53 -3.03
N LEU A 256 -3.18 -1.25 -4.15
CA LEU A 256 -4.53 -1.74 -4.44
C LEU A 256 -4.48 -3.20 -4.92
N GLY A 257 -5.36 -4.05 -4.40
CA GLY A 257 -5.53 -5.39 -4.97
C GLY A 257 -6.00 -5.34 -6.44
N ALA A 258 -6.02 -6.47 -7.12
CA ALA A 258 -6.35 -6.55 -8.56
C ALA A 258 -7.66 -5.85 -8.92
N ALA A 259 -8.72 -6.00 -8.11
CA ALA A 259 -10.00 -5.33 -8.30
C ALA A 259 -9.89 -3.79 -8.18
N GLY A 260 -9.10 -3.30 -7.21
CA GLY A 260 -8.86 -1.87 -7.03
C GLY A 260 -8.08 -1.24 -8.18
N VAL A 261 -7.08 -1.96 -8.71
CA VAL A 261 -6.29 -1.49 -9.87
C VAL A 261 -7.17 -1.38 -11.11
N LEU A 262 -8.03 -2.37 -11.37
CA LEU A 262 -8.99 -2.32 -12.48
C LEU A 262 -9.97 -1.15 -12.33
N ALA A 263 -10.57 -0.99 -11.16
CA ALA A 263 -11.52 0.09 -10.88
C ALA A 263 -10.85 1.47 -11.01
N LEU A 264 -9.60 1.63 -10.57
CA LEU A 264 -8.85 2.88 -10.75
C LEU A 264 -8.63 3.20 -12.23
N GLY A 265 -8.30 2.19 -13.06
CA GLY A 265 -8.15 2.34 -14.51
C GLY A 265 -9.44 2.81 -15.18
N GLU A 266 -10.60 2.28 -14.77
CA GLU A 266 -11.91 2.71 -15.27
C GLU A 266 -12.23 4.17 -14.89
N VAL A 267 -11.93 4.56 -13.64
CA VAL A 267 -12.10 5.96 -13.19
C VAL A 267 -11.20 6.90 -13.98
N GLN A 268 -9.93 6.54 -14.22
CA GLN A 268 -9.00 7.35 -15.01
C GLN A 268 -9.48 7.53 -16.46
N ALA A 269 -9.98 6.46 -17.10
CA ALA A 269 -10.53 6.51 -18.44
C ALA A 269 -11.78 7.40 -18.51
N ALA A 270 -12.72 7.24 -17.57
CA ALA A 270 -13.93 8.05 -17.48
C ALA A 270 -13.61 9.53 -17.21
N TRP A 271 -12.63 9.81 -16.34
CA TRP A 271 -12.13 11.16 -16.09
C TRP A 271 -11.54 11.81 -17.35
N SER A 272 -10.68 11.10 -18.07
CA SER A 272 -10.06 11.60 -19.31
C SER A 272 -11.12 11.99 -20.34
N ALA A 273 -12.17 11.17 -20.50
CA ALA A 273 -13.28 11.45 -21.38
C ALA A 273 -14.08 12.70 -20.96
N LEU A 274 -14.39 12.84 -19.65
CA LEU A 274 -15.10 14.02 -19.14
C LEU A 274 -14.23 15.28 -19.25
N ALA A 275 -12.96 15.22 -18.88
CA ALA A 275 -12.03 16.34 -18.93
C ALA A 275 -11.89 16.90 -20.38
N THR A 276 -11.83 16.03 -21.38
CA THR A 276 -11.80 16.40 -22.79
C THR A 276 -13.05 17.19 -23.18
N SER A 277 -14.24 16.77 -22.74
CA SER A 277 -15.49 17.49 -23.02
C SER A 277 -15.57 18.83 -22.30
N LEU A 278 -15.03 18.92 -21.07
CA LEU A 278 -15.00 20.16 -20.29
C LEU A 278 -13.98 21.18 -20.80
N ALA A 279 -12.97 20.75 -21.56
CA ALA A 279 -11.99 21.64 -22.17
C ALA A 279 -12.59 22.51 -23.29
N ALA A 280 -13.63 21.98 -23.97
CA ALA A 280 -14.37 22.75 -24.95
C ALA A 280 -15.16 23.89 -24.29
N ARG A 281 -15.45 24.95 -25.06
CA ARG A 281 -16.33 26.03 -24.56
C ARG A 281 -17.74 25.48 -24.33
N PRO A 282 -18.32 25.64 -23.13
CA PRO A 282 -19.65 25.14 -22.83
C PRO A 282 -20.67 25.65 -23.87
N ALA A 283 -21.39 24.72 -24.48
CA ALA A 283 -22.47 25.01 -25.41
C ALA A 283 -23.69 24.16 -25.01
N GLN A 284 -24.88 24.67 -25.23
CA GLN A 284 -26.12 23.97 -24.88
C GLN A 284 -26.19 22.58 -25.54
N GLN A 285 -25.74 22.47 -26.77
CA GLN A 285 -25.72 21.19 -27.53
C GLN A 285 -24.77 20.15 -26.94
N GLY A 286 -23.70 20.57 -26.25
CA GLY A 286 -22.70 19.68 -25.65
C GLY A 286 -23.04 19.21 -24.21
N LEU A 287 -24.05 19.83 -23.58
CA LEU A 287 -24.37 19.58 -22.19
C LEU A 287 -24.83 18.13 -21.93
N ALA A 288 -25.60 17.56 -22.84
CA ALA A 288 -26.09 16.19 -22.73
C ALA A 288 -24.90 15.18 -22.77
N GLU A 289 -23.88 15.43 -23.59
CA GLU A 289 -22.67 14.62 -23.67
C GLU A 289 -21.83 14.79 -22.38
N ILE A 290 -21.68 16.02 -21.89
CA ILE A 290 -20.99 16.28 -20.62
C ILE A 290 -21.69 15.55 -19.46
N ASP A 291 -23.05 15.55 -19.41
CA ASP A 291 -23.82 14.82 -18.40
C ASP A 291 -23.57 13.30 -18.52
N ALA A 292 -23.67 12.73 -19.71
CA ALA A 292 -23.42 11.30 -19.92
C ALA A 292 -22.03 10.87 -19.46
N ARG A 293 -20.99 11.68 -19.74
CA ARG A 293 -19.62 11.42 -19.28
C ARG A 293 -19.46 11.64 -17.77
N GLY A 294 -20.19 12.58 -17.18
CA GLY A 294 -20.26 12.77 -15.74
C GLY A 294 -20.91 11.57 -15.03
N GLU A 295 -21.98 11.01 -15.59
CA GLU A 295 -22.62 9.78 -15.07
C GLU A 295 -21.67 8.55 -15.21
N ALA A 296 -20.92 8.45 -16.31
CA ALA A 296 -19.90 7.38 -16.47
C ALA A 296 -18.81 7.49 -15.39
N LEU A 297 -18.30 8.69 -15.11
CA LEU A 297 -17.34 8.89 -14.03
C LEU A 297 -17.95 8.60 -12.65
N LEU A 298 -19.21 8.94 -12.41
CA LEU A 298 -19.92 8.59 -11.18
C LEU A 298 -19.97 7.07 -11.00
N SER A 299 -20.39 6.33 -12.02
CA SER A 299 -20.49 4.86 -11.97
C SER A 299 -19.14 4.20 -11.70
N ALA A 300 -18.09 4.65 -12.38
CA ALA A 300 -16.72 4.16 -12.15
C ALA A 300 -16.23 4.47 -10.72
N ALA A 301 -16.52 5.67 -10.20
CA ALA A 301 -16.15 6.06 -8.83
C ALA A 301 -16.96 5.28 -7.77
N GLU A 302 -18.19 4.88 -8.05
CA GLU A 302 -18.96 3.98 -7.19
C GLU A 302 -18.35 2.59 -7.14
N ALA A 303 -18.02 2.00 -8.30
CA ALA A 303 -17.33 0.71 -8.38
C ALA A 303 -15.98 0.73 -7.67
N MET A 304 -15.20 1.81 -7.79
CA MET A 304 -13.95 2.01 -7.06
C MET A 304 -14.17 2.03 -5.54
N THR A 305 -15.19 2.76 -5.07
CA THR A 305 -15.52 2.83 -3.64
C THR A 305 -15.92 1.46 -3.10
N GLU A 306 -16.73 0.70 -3.83
CA GLU A 306 -17.14 -0.66 -3.48
C GLU A 306 -15.97 -1.64 -3.43
N ALA A 307 -15.03 -1.55 -4.38
CA ALA A 307 -13.81 -2.37 -4.39
C ALA A 307 -12.94 -2.09 -3.16
N LEU A 308 -12.81 -0.81 -2.76
CA LEU A 308 -12.08 -0.42 -1.55
C LEU A 308 -12.79 -0.90 -0.27
N GLU A 309 -14.12 -0.78 -0.18
CA GLU A 309 -14.90 -1.26 0.96
C GLU A 309 -14.84 -2.79 1.12
N ALA A 310 -14.77 -3.52 0.02
CA ALA A 310 -14.63 -4.97 0.04
C ALA A 310 -13.26 -5.43 0.58
N SER A 311 -12.24 -4.60 0.42
CA SER A 311 -10.86 -4.87 0.86
C SER A 311 -10.56 -4.47 2.30
N GLY A 312 -11.41 -3.63 2.94
CA GLY A 312 -11.20 -3.06 4.28
C GLY A 312 -12.23 -3.49 5.35
N ALA A 313 -12.09 -2.99 6.58
CA ALA A 313 -12.97 -3.30 7.73
C ALA A 313 -14.38 -2.69 7.56
N ARG A 314 -15.34 -3.52 7.26
CA ARG A 314 -16.70 -3.19 6.77
C ARG A 314 -17.60 -2.31 7.66
N ARG A 315 -17.41 -2.22 8.99
CA ARG A 315 -18.40 -1.56 9.87
C ARG A 315 -18.16 -0.08 10.16
N ALA A 316 -16.90 0.33 10.27
CA ALA A 316 -16.54 1.71 10.63
C ALA A 316 -16.78 2.72 9.49
N LEU A 317 -16.79 2.25 8.25
CA LEU A 317 -16.81 3.09 7.03
C LEU A 317 -18.22 3.42 6.52
N ARG A 318 -19.28 2.77 7.05
CA ARG A 318 -20.66 2.98 6.56
C ARG A 318 -21.15 4.42 6.71
N ILE A 319 -20.93 5.05 7.87
CA ILE A 319 -21.38 6.42 8.14
C ILE A 319 -20.61 7.42 7.27
N VAL A 320 -19.29 7.22 7.13
CA VAL A 320 -18.44 8.03 6.25
C VAL A 320 -18.92 7.95 4.80
N ASN A 321 -19.28 6.75 4.33
CA ASN A 321 -19.83 6.55 2.99
C ASN A 321 -21.21 7.19 2.81
N ILE A 322 -22.08 7.12 3.83
CA ILE A 322 -23.38 7.83 3.81
C ILE A 322 -23.17 9.33 3.63
N CYS A 323 -22.27 9.95 4.41
CA CYS A 323 -21.92 11.37 4.27
C CYS A 323 -21.34 11.68 2.87
N GLY A 324 -20.49 10.81 2.34
CA GLY A 324 -19.97 10.94 0.97
C GLY A 324 -21.05 10.90 -0.10
N ARG A 325 -22.02 10.00 0.03
CA ARG A 325 -23.19 9.92 -0.87
C ARG A 325 -24.09 11.17 -0.76
N GLN A 326 -24.25 11.75 0.43
CA GLN A 326 -25.01 12.99 0.58
C GLN A 326 -24.37 14.18 -0.15
N ARG A 327 -23.03 14.30 -0.12
CA ARG A 327 -22.31 15.32 -0.92
C ARG A 327 -22.60 15.15 -2.42
N MET A 328 -22.55 13.92 -2.92
CA MET A 328 -22.85 13.60 -4.31
C MET A 328 -24.30 13.92 -4.66
N ARG A 329 -25.27 13.51 -3.83
CA ARG A 329 -26.71 13.74 -4.07
C ARG A 329 -27.07 15.22 -4.10
N ALA A 330 -26.47 16.04 -3.22
CA ALA A 330 -26.66 17.50 -3.25
C ALA A 330 -26.21 18.11 -4.57
N GLN A 331 -25.05 17.69 -5.09
CA GLN A 331 -24.56 18.16 -6.39
C GLN A 331 -25.39 17.61 -7.56
N ARG A 332 -25.79 16.33 -7.47
CA ARG A 332 -26.64 15.69 -8.50
C ARG A 332 -28.00 16.40 -8.62
N LEU A 333 -28.67 16.68 -7.50
CA LEU A 333 -29.95 17.36 -7.50
C LEU A 333 -29.84 18.73 -8.16
N ALA A 334 -28.83 19.52 -7.79
CA ALA A 334 -28.61 20.83 -8.39
C ALA A 334 -28.25 20.74 -9.89
N LYS A 335 -27.44 19.75 -10.29
CA LYS A 335 -27.12 19.47 -11.68
C LYS A 335 -28.37 19.12 -12.49
N ASP A 336 -29.13 18.13 -12.03
CA ASP A 336 -30.32 17.64 -12.74
C ASP A 336 -31.40 18.73 -12.88
N ALA A 337 -31.57 19.54 -11.84
CA ALA A 337 -32.49 20.70 -11.90
C ALA A 337 -32.05 21.73 -12.97
N LEU A 338 -30.77 22.07 -13.03
CA LEU A 338 -30.26 23.01 -14.05
C LEU A 338 -30.36 22.41 -15.46
N LEU A 339 -30.01 21.13 -15.66
CA LEU A 339 -30.12 20.48 -16.98
C LEU A 339 -31.56 20.40 -17.44
N ALA A 340 -32.51 20.07 -16.56
CA ALA A 340 -33.94 20.06 -16.88
C ALA A 340 -34.43 21.45 -17.32
N SER A 341 -33.88 22.53 -16.71
CA SER A 341 -34.25 23.92 -17.05
C SER A 341 -33.60 24.40 -18.36
N ILE A 342 -32.32 24.03 -18.64
CA ILE A 342 -31.56 24.58 -19.77
C ILE A 342 -31.82 23.85 -21.08
N ILE A 343 -31.81 22.50 -21.03
CA ILE A 343 -31.93 21.64 -22.21
C ILE A 343 -33.16 20.75 -22.21
N ALA A 344 -34.12 21.03 -21.31
CA ALA A 344 -35.32 20.21 -21.12
C ALA A 344 -35.04 18.70 -21.02
N ALA A 345 -33.93 18.33 -20.33
CA ALA A 345 -33.52 16.95 -20.19
C ALA A 345 -34.51 16.16 -19.34
N GLU A 346 -35.36 15.36 -19.99
CA GLU A 346 -36.40 14.56 -19.31
C GLU A 346 -35.79 13.58 -18.31
N ALA A 347 -34.73 12.87 -18.68
CA ALA A 347 -34.02 11.97 -17.78
C ALA A 347 -33.50 12.68 -16.52
N SER A 348 -33.05 13.93 -16.61
CA SER A 348 -32.65 14.72 -15.45
C SER A 348 -33.84 15.07 -14.56
N ARG A 349 -34.99 15.40 -15.18
CA ARG A 349 -36.24 15.68 -14.45
C ARG A 349 -36.76 14.46 -13.69
N GLU A 350 -36.71 13.28 -14.31
CA GLU A 350 -37.12 12.01 -13.69
C GLU A 350 -36.25 11.64 -12.48
N ARG A 351 -34.97 12.00 -12.48
CA ARG A 351 -34.06 11.74 -11.36
C ARG A 351 -34.24 12.64 -10.13
N LEU A 352 -34.93 13.80 -10.26
CA LEU A 352 -35.08 14.76 -9.15
C LEU A 352 -35.73 14.11 -7.92
N LEU A 353 -36.93 13.56 -8.09
CA LEU A 353 -37.70 13.00 -6.98
C LEU A 353 -37.03 11.81 -6.31
N PRO A 354 -36.51 10.80 -7.04
CA PRO A 354 -35.69 9.72 -6.45
C PRO A 354 -34.51 10.24 -5.64
N THR A 355 -33.71 11.17 -6.19
CA THR A 355 -32.55 11.76 -5.49
C THR A 355 -32.96 12.49 -4.20
N MET A 356 -34.11 13.22 -4.22
CA MET A 356 -34.64 13.88 -3.03
C MET A 356 -35.04 12.86 -1.95
N ASN A 357 -35.74 11.80 -2.31
CA ASN A 357 -36.16 10.75 -1.38
C ASN A 357 -34.97 10.03 -0.76
N GLU A 358 -33.96 9.69 -1.58
CA GLU A 358 -32.74 9.06 -1.10
C GLU A 358 -31.94 9.97 -0.17
N PHE A 359 -31.86 11.27 -0.45
CA PHE A 359 -31.20 12.24 0.42
C PHE A 359 -31.90 12.33 1.77
N GLU A 360 -33.21 12.46 1.80
CA GLU A 360 -34.02 12.56 3.01
C GLU A 360 -33.90 11.29 3.87
N ALA A 361 -34.00 10.10 3.26
CA ALA A 361 -33.88 8.84 3.94
C ALA A 361 -32.50 8.69 4.63
N ALA A 362 -31.43 9.06 3.92
CA ALA A 362 -30.09 8.99 4.47
C ALA A 362 -29.83 10.06 5.55
N LEU A 363 -30.42 11.26 5.43
CA LEU A 363 -30.33 12.28 6.48
C LEU A 363 -31.01 11.80 7.77
N LEU A 364 -32.20 11.18 7.66
CA LEU A 364 -32.89 10.56 8.80
C LEU A 364 -32.08 9.41 9.43
N GLU A 365 -31.37 8.62 8.63
CA GLU A 365 -30.49 7.57 9.13
C GLU A 365 -29.35 8.17 9.96
N LEU A 366 -28.71 9.25 9.50
CA LEU A 366 -27.65 9.96 10.21
C LEU A 366 -28.13 10.58 11.52
N GLU A 367 -29.34 11.18 11.53
CA GLU A 367 -29.97 11.77 12.72
C GLU A 367 -30.27 10.72 13.81
N ARG A 368 -30.55 9.48 13.40
CA ARG A 368 -30.82 8.34 14.31
C ARG A 368 -29.56 7.57 14.71
N ALA A 369 -28.41 7.93 14.15
CA ALA A 369 -27.15 7.23 14.44
C ALA A 369 -26.77 7.37 15.92
N PRO A 370 -26.32 6.26 16.59
CA PRO A 370 -26.04 6.26 18.02
C PRO A 370 -24.80 7.06 18.44
N LEU A 371 -24.01 7.54 17.49
CA LEU A 371 -22.72 8.21 17.71
C LEU A 371 -22.80 9.73 17.58
N SER A 372 -23.91 10.35 17.96
CA SER A 372 -24.16 11.78 17.79
C SER A 372 -23.67 12.60 18.98
N SER A 373 -22.50 13.23 18.86
CA SER A 373 -22.08 14.31 19.78
C SER A 373 -23.01 15.54 19.61
N PRO A 374 -23.02 16.50 20.58
CA PRO A 374 -23.75 17.76 20.43
C PRO A 374 -23.39 18.50 19.13
N GLU A 375 -22.12 18.51 18.74
CA GLU A 375 -21.60 19.15 17.54
C GLU A 375 -22.13 18.49 16.27
N ILE A 376 -22.15 17.15 16.24
CA ILE A 376 -22.71 16.37 15.13
C ILE A 376 -24.21 16.67 14.99
N ARG A 377 -24.98 16.70 16.09
CA ARG A 377 -26.42 17.03 16.04
C ARG A 377 -26.67 18.44 15.53
N ALA A 378 -25.89 19.42 15.99
CA ALA A 378 -25.99 20.80 15.52
C ALA A 378 -25.66 20.92 14.02
N ALA A 379 -24.65 20.20 13.53
CA ALA A 379 -24.32 20.18 12.12
C ALA A 379 -25.36 19.48 11.24
N LEU A 380 -25.97 18.39 11.72
CA LEU A 380 -27.08 17.73 11.02
C LEU A 380 -28.30 18.64 10.93
N ALA A 381 -28.65 19.40 12.00
CA ALA A 381 -29.72 20.38 11.98
C ALA A 381 -29.43 21.48 10.94
N ALA A 382 -28.22 22.04 10.91
CA ALA A 382 -27.82 23.03 9.91
C ALA A 382 -27.87 22.47 8.46
N ALA A 383 -27.44 21.20 8.27
CA ALA A 383 -27.55 20.51 6.99
C ALA A 383 -29.01 20.33 6.55
N ARG A 384 -29.94 20.05 7.48
CA ARG A 384 -31.38 19.98 7.20
C ARG A 384 -31.94 21.30 6.75
N ASP A 385 -31.60 22.41 7.40
CA ASP A 385 -32.03 23.74 6.99
C ASP A 385 -31.52 24.08 5.59
N GLU A 386 -30.31 23.74 5.27
CA GLU A 386 -29.72 23.97 3.96
C GLU A 386 -30.34 23.06 2.88
N TRP A 387 -30.72 21.84 3.25
CA TRP A 387 -31.46 20.92 2.41
C TRP A 387 -32.85 21.51 2.01
N LEU A 388 -33.57 22.07 2.97
CA LEU A 388 -34.86 22.71 2.69
C LEU A 388 -34.70 23.90 1.73
N ARG A 389 -33.63 24.69 1.86
CA ARG A 389 -33.31 25.76 0.90
C ARG A 389 -32.99 25.22 -0.48
N LEU A 390 -32.24 24.11 -0.58
CA LEU A 390 -31.97 23.47 -1.85
C LEU A 390 -33.25 23.01 -2.54
N VAL A 391 -34.17 22.36 -1.81
CA VAL A 391 -35.47 21.92 -2.32
C VAL A 391 -36.32 23.13 -2.78
N GLY A 392 -36.33 24.21 -2.00
CA GLY A 392 -36.98 25.46 -2.39
C GLY A 392 -36.39 26.05 -3.68
N GLY A 393 -35.07 25.96 -3.86
CA GLY A 393 -34.42 26.35 -5.12
C GLY A 393 -34.84 25.50 -6.31
N VAL A 394 -35.05 24.19 -6.13
CA VAL A 394 -35.60 23.29 -7.18
C VAL A 394 -37.02 23.72 -7.58
N GLN A 395 -37.84 24.07 -6.61
CA GLN A 395 -39.24 24.52 -6.87
C GLN A 395 -39.31 25.88 -7.55
N ALA A 396 -38.29 26.74 -7.38
CA ALA A 396 -38.25 28.10 -7.92
C ALA A 396 -37.26 28.26 -9.10
N LEU A 397 -37.02 27.19 -9.86
CA LEU A 397 -36.05 27.16 -10.98
C LEU A 397 -36.28 28.20 -12.07
N ASP A 398 -37.52 28.64 -12.27
CA ASP A 398 -37.88 29.63 -13.27
C ASP A 398 -37.35 31.05 -12.91
N SER A 399 -37.06 31.28 -11.61
CA SER A 399 -36.52 32.56 -11.15
C SER A 399 -34.98 32.55 -11.07
N PRO A 400 -34.32 33.68 -11.35
CA PRO A 400 -32.87 33.81 -11.15
C PRO A 400 -32.44 33.57 -9.69
N GLU A 401 -33.28 34.02 -8.73
CA GLU A 401 -33.05 33.87 -7.30
C GLU A 401 -33.13 32.40 -6.88
N GLY A 402 -34.10 31.63 -7.42
CA GLY A 402 -34.25 30.19 -7.17
C GLY A 402 -33.03 29.41 -7.67
N ARG A 403 -32.58 29.69 -8.91
CA ARG A 403 -31.36 29.09 -9.47
C ARG A 403 -30.09 29.44 -8.67
N ALA A 404 -29.95 30.69 -8.22
CA ALA A 404 -28.84 31.11 -7.39
C ALA A 404 -28.87 30.45 -6.01
N THR A 405 -30.05 30.27 -5.42
CA THR A 405 -30.25 29.55 -4.15
C THR A 405 -29.90 28.10 -4.30
N LEU A 406 -30.36 27.42 -5.34
CA LEU A 406 -30.04 26.04 -5.67
C LEU A 406 -28.52 25.80 -5.70
N VAL A 407 -27.80 26.67 -6.40
CA VAL A 407 -26.33 26.55 -6.54
C VAL A 407 -25.63 26.76 -5.18
N ARG A 408 -26.02 27.82 -4.43
CA ARG A 408 -25.38 28.10 -3.12
C ARG A 408 -25.66 27.02 -2.12
N SER A 409 -26.90 26.54 -2.00
CA SER A 409 -27.29 25.51 -1.04
C SER A 409 -26.63 24.15 -1.35
N SER A 410 -26.44 23.83 -2.63
CA SER A 410 -25.70 22.60 -3.01
C SER A 410 -24.26 22.63 -2.55
N GLU A 411 -23.59 23.78 -2.59
CA GLU A 411 -22.19 23.92 -2.09
C GLU A 411 -22.16 23.91 -0.54
N ALA A 412 -23.07 24.64 0.13
CA ALA A 412 -23.14 24.66 1.59
C ALA A 412 -23.40 23.26 2.18
N LEU A 413 -24.20 22.43 1.50
CA LEU A 413 -24.41 21.03 1.88
C LEU A 413 -23.12 20.19 1.72
N VAL A 414 -22.36 20.38 0.65
CA VAL A 414 -21.07 19.69 0.51
C VAL A 414 -20.14 20.03 1.68
N ASP A 415 -19.99 21.32 1.99
CA ASP A 415 -19.15 21.79 3.10
C ASP A 415 -19.63 21.23 4.46
N SER A 416 -20.95 21.14 4.65
CA SER A 416 -21.54 20.58 5.88
C SER A 416 -21.26 19.08 6.00
N PHE A 417 -21.41 18.32 4.93
CA PHE A 417 -21.14 16.88 4.94
C PHE A 417 -19.63 16.55 4.92
N GLU A 418 -18.76 17.43 4.45
CA GLU A 418 -17.31 17.27 4.64
C GLU A 418 -16.93 17.38 6.12
N ARG A 419 -17.46 18.38 6.82
CA ARG A 419 -17.26 18.53 8.27
C ARG A 419 -17.83 17.34 9.06
N LEU A 420 -19.05 16.91 8.72
CA LEU A 420 -19.66 15.72 9.32
C LEU A 420 -18.82 14.47 9.11
N THR A 421 -18.27 14.26 7.90
CA THR A 421 -17.36 13.15 7.62
C THR A 421 -16.16 13.17 8.55
N ALA A 422 -15.49 14.32 8.68
CA ALA A 422 -14.32 14.48 9.55
C ALA A 422 -14.65 14.20 11.02
N TRP A 423 -15.80 14.65 11.52
CA TRP A 423 -16.24 14.37 12.89
C TRP A 423 -16.63 12.92 13.13
N TYR A 424 -17.26 12.25 12.15
CA TYR A 424 -17.54 10.82 12.26
C TYR A 424 -16.27 9.97 12.19
N GLU A 425 -15.34 10.30 11.29
CA GLU A 425 -14.01 9.66 11.25
C GLU A 425 -13.31 9.79 12.59
N HIS A 426 -13.34 10.99 13.19
CA HIS A 426 -12.80 11.24 14.52
C HIS A 426 -13.50 10.40 15.60
N SER A 427 -14.84 10.36 15.60
CA SER A 427 -15.63 9.60 16.60
C SER A 427 -15.43 8.10 16.48
N LEU A 428 -15.27 7.56 15.26
CA LEU A 428 -15.01 6.14 15.02
C LEU A 428 -13.63 5.72 15.55
N GLN A 429 -12.62 6.57 15.40
CA GLN A 429 -11.28 6.33 15.97
C GLN A 429 -11.33 6.27 17.51
N VAL A 430 -12.24 7.02 18.14
CA VAL A 430 -12.47 7.02 19.61
C VAL A 430 -13.08 5.69 20.09
N ILE A 431 -13.94 5.05 19.30
CA ILE A 431 -14.69 3.84 19.71
C ILE A 431 -13.93 2.55 19.42
N MET A 432 -13.05 2.56 18.40
CA MET A 432 -12.22 1.40 18.05
C MET A 432 -10.97 1.26 18.94
N SER A 433 -10.72 2.17 19.86
CA SER A 433 -9.67 2.18 20.88
C SER A 433 -10.22 1.89 22.27
#